data_9c2e0f1ecd4ba352057e3958cef265fc
#
_entry.id   9c2e0f1ecd4ba352057e3958cef265fc
#
_cell.length_a   1.000
_cell.length_b   1.000
_cell.length_c   1.000
_cell.angle_alpha   90.00
_cell.angle_beta   90.00
_cell.angle_gamma   90.00
#
_symmetry.space_group_name_H-M   'P 1'
#
loop_
_entity.id
_entity.type
_entity.pdbx_description
1 polymer ?
#
loop_
_entity_poly.entity_id
_entity_poly.type
_entity_poly.pdbx_seq_one_letter_code
_entity_poly.pdbx_strand_id
1 'polypeptide(L)'
;MEADIALPSWAGDYLAWLATHRRAAALTLENYRRDLMRLAELADGRAPQALEPADIRRFVARLHGQGLSGRSIARILSAWRGLYRWLIRNRGTRLNPVEGIRPPKSPAMLPKALSQDQAKALLDTKPEADSALECRDRAMFELFYSSGLRLAELAGLDLDSGSRNGWVDFAEGMVTVHGKRGRMRTVPVGEPALAALSAWMDVRARLSAAGDGRALFITRTGQRMSAGAIRGRLRRWAVASGLGVHVHPHMFRHSFASHLLQASGDLRAVQELLGHASIRSTQVYTHLDFQHLAQVYDSAHPRARK
;
A
#
# COMPACT_ATOMS: atom_id res chain seq x y z
N MET A 1 -24.61 19.52 4.43
CA MET A 1 -24.01 20.27 5.54
C MET A 1 -23.60 19.23 6.58
N GLU A 2 -22.39 18.63 6.39
CA GLU A 2 -21.82 17.72 7.38
C GLU A 2 -21.41 18.58 8.58
N ALA A 3 -22.07 18.36 9.72
CA ALA A 3 -21.65 18.94 10.96
C ALA A 3 -20.21 18.49 11.23
N ASP A 4 -19.29 19.44 11.36
CA ASP A 4 -17.91 19.18 11.75
C ASP A 4 -17.93 18.72 13.22
N ILE A 5 -18.18 17.40 13.41
CA ILE A 5 -18.23 16.80 14.75
C ILE A 5 -16.81 16.84 15.29
N ALA A 6 -16.58 17.71 16.25
CA ALA A 6 -15.30 17.82 16.91
C ALA A 6 -14.85 16.48 17.49
N LEU A 7 -13.59 16.14 17.33
CA LEU A 7 -13.03 14.88 17.85
C LEU A 7 -13.19 14.83 19.38
N PRO A 8 -13.89 13.82 19.93
CA PRO A 8 -14.03 13.72 21.39
C PRO A 8 -12.67 13.63 22.11
N SER A 9 -12.57 14.21 23.30
CA SER A 9 -11.32 14.25 24.08
C SER A 9 -10.69 12.87 24.28
N TRP A 10 -11.50 11.86 24.62
CA TRP A 10 -11.03 10.48 24.80
C TRP A 10 -10.41 9.89 23.52
N ALA A 11 -10.92 10.28 22.34
CA ALA A 11 -10.37 9.84 21.06
C ALA A 11 -9.05 10.56 20.75
N GLY A 12 -8.99 11.87 21.03
CA GLY A 12 -7.78 12.67 20.92
C GLY A 12 -6.64 12.13 21.79
N ASP A 13 -6.92 11.87 23.06
CA ASP A 13 -5.96 11.30 24.03
C ASP A 13 -5.41 9.94 23.57
N TYR A 14 -6.28 9.07 23.09
CA TYR A 14 -5.86 7.76 22.59
C TYR A 14 -5.00 7.87 21.31
N LEU A 15 -5.36 8.76 20.37
CA LEU A 15 -4.57 8.98 19.16
C LEU A 15 -3.20 9.59 19.50
N ALA A 16 -3.14 10.53 20.42
CA ALA A 16 -1.88 11.10 20.91
C ALA A 16 -1.00 10.02 21.57
N TRP A 17 -1.61 9.15 22.39
CA TRP A 17 -0.89 8.01 22.97
C TRP A 17 -0.35 7.05 21.90
N LEU A 18 -1.13 6.74 20.87
CA LEU A 18 -0.69 5.90 19.76
C LEU A 18 0.48 6.53 18.99
N ALA A 19 0.44 7.84 18.79
CA ALA A 19 1.51 8.56 18.11
C ALA A 19 2.82 8.52 18.89
N THR A 20 2.76 8.78 20.20
CA THR A 20 3.96 8.89 21.06
C THR A 20 4.51 7.53 21.47
N HIS A 21 3.66 6.66 22.04
CA HIS A 21 4.11 5.39 22.65
C HIS A 21 4.18 4.22 21.68
N ARG A 22 3.34 4.23 20.62
CA ARG A 22 3.33 3.17 19.60
C ARG A 22 3.99 3.58 18.31
N ARG A 23 4.37 4.86 18.17
CA ARG A 23 4.95 5.43 16.94
C ARG A 23 4.12 5.01 15.72
N ALA A 24 2.79 5.10 15.85
CA ALA A 24 1.87 4.71 14.81
C ALA A 24 2.06 5.60 13.58
N ALA A 25 2.05 5.00 12.39
CA ALA A 25 2.16 5.74 11.14
C ALA A 25 0.97 6.70 10.95
N ALA A 26 1.21 7.86 10.32
CA ALA A 26 0.21 8.90 10.09
C ALA A 26 -1.09 8.36 9.47
N LEU A 27 -0.98 7.49 8.46
CA LEU A 27 -2.15 6.84 7.85
C LEU A 27 -2.92 5.93 8.82
N THR A 28 -2.24 5.29 9.78
CA THR A 28 -2.90 4.49 10.82
C THR A 28 -3.68 5.39 11.77
N LEU A 29 -3.09 6.52 12.19
CA LEU A 29 -3.75 7.51 13.04
C LEU A 29 -4.97 8.11 12.35
N GLU A 30 -4.87 8.44 11.08
CA GLU A 30 -5.98 8.95 10.28
C GLU A 30 -7.12 7.92 10.14
N ASN A 31 -6.80 6.65 9.88
CA ASN A 31 -7.80 5.59 9.83
C ASN A 31 -8.47 5.38 11.19
N TYR A 32 -7.69 5.36 12.26
CA TYR A 32 -8.22 5.22 13.62
C TYR A 32 -9.08 6.42 14.01
N ARG A 33 -8.67 7.64 13.65
CA ARG A 33 -9.49 8.84 13.85
C ARG A 33 -10.87 8.67 13.25
N ARG A 34 -10.95 8.26 11.98
CA ARG A 34 -12.24 8.01 11.29
C ARG A 34 -13.07 6.92 11.99
N ASP A 35 -12.42 5.85 12.46
CA ASP A 35 -13.10 4.77 13.14
C ASP A 35 -13.59 5.16 14.54
N LEU A 36 -12.86 6.00 15.25
CA LEU A 36 -13.26 6.54 16.55
C LEU A 36 -14.39 7.58 16.43
N MET A 37 -14.37 8.39 15.38
CA MET A 37 -15.49 9.30 15.06
C MET A 37 -16.78 8.51 14.84
N ARG A 38 -16.71 7.41 14.09
CA ARG A 38 -17.89 6.52 13.93
C ARG A 38 -18.40 5.94 15.25
N LEU A 39 -17.49 5.62 16.19
CA LEU A 39 -17.90 5.19 17.52
C LEU A 39 -18.65 6.31 18.25
N ALA A 40 -18.14 7.53 18.18
CA ALA A 40 -18.78 8.70 18.80
C ALA A 40 -20.17 8.97 18.23
N GLU A 41 -20.30 8.94 16.92
CA GLU A 41 -21.60 9.10 16.21
C GLU A 41 -22.60 8.02 16.62
N LEU A 42 -22.18 6.76 16.68
CA LEU A 42 -23.06 5.65 17.05
C LEU A 42 -23.41 5.63 18.53
N ALA A 43 -22.52 6.14 19.38
CA ALA A 43 -22.72 6.24 20.81
C ALA A 43 -23.70 7.36 21.21
N ASP A 44 -23.96 8.32 20.31
CA ASP A 44 -24.95 9.38 20.47
C ASP A 44 -24.79 10.13 21.82
N GLY A 45 -23.61 10.71 22.03
CA GLY A 45 -23.26 11.46 23.24
C GLY A 45 -22.93 10.62 24.46
N ARG A 46 -23.11 9.29 24.44
CA ARG A 46 -22.71 8.42 25.55
C ARG A 46 -21.20 8.28 25.63
N ALA A 47 -20.65 8.33 26.84
CA ALA A 47 -19.23 8.07 27.06
C ALA A 47 -18.88 6.61 26.71
N PRO A 48 -17.67 6.34 26.19
CA PRO A 48 -17.26 4.97 25.85
C PRO A 48 -17.39 3.98 27.02
N GLN A 49 -17.18 4.44 28.24
CA GLN A 49 -17.28 3.63 29.47
C GLN A 49 -18.71 3.14 29.78
N ALA A 50 -19.71 3.82 29.23
CA ALA A 50 -21.13 3.47 29.40
C ALA A 50 -21.66 2.53 28.31
N LEU A 51 -20.81 2.14 27.35
CA LEU A 51 -21.22 1.25 26.28
C LEU A 51 -21.07 -0.22 26.69
N GLU A 52 -22.07 -1.01 26.35
CA GLU A 52 -22.13 -2.44 26.63
C GLU A 52 -21.91 -3.30 25.38
N PRO A 53 -21.64 -4.60 25.50
CA PRO A 53 -21.53 -5.50 24.35
C PRO A 53 -22.77 -5.51 23.44
N ALA A 54 -23.96 -5.28 23.99
CA ALA A 54 -25.19 -5.16 23.23
C ALA A 54 -25.18 -3.94 22.30
N ASP A 55 -24.66 -2.81 22.76
CA ASP A 55 -24.51 -1.61 21.94
C ASP A 55 -23.58 -1.86 20.76
N ILE A 56 -22.43 -2.47 21.03
CA ILE A 56 -21.43 -2.77 19.97
C ILE A 56 -22.04 -3.71 18.90
N ARG A 57 -22.82 -4.72 19.32
CA ARG A 57 -23.51 -5.59 18.35
C ARG A 57 -24.49 -4.80 17.48
N ARG A 58 -25.27 -3.90 18.08
CA ARG A 58 -26.19 -3.01 17.38
C ARG A 58 -25.46 -2.08 16.40
N PHE A 59 -24.33 -1.52 16.82
CA PHE A 59 -23.47 -0.68 15.97
C PHE A 59 -22.92 -1.46 14.76
N VAL A 60 -22.46 -2.69 14.98
CA VAL A 60 -22.02 -3.58 13.89
C VAL A 60 -23.16 -3.88 12.92
N ALA A 61 -24.36 -4.17 13.42
CA ALA A 61 -25.52 -4.41 12.57
C ALA A 61 -25.89 -3.17 11.74
N ARG A 62 -25.87 -1.97 12.35
CA ARG A 62 -26.13 -0.70 11.66
C ARG A 62 -25.10 -0.41 10.58
N LEU A 63 -23.79 -0.58 10.87
CA LEU A 63 -22.71 -0.39 9.90
C LEU A 63 -22.83 -1.37 8.72
N HIS A 64 -23.21 -2.62 9.00
CA HIS A 64 -23.44 -3.61 7.96
C HIS A 64 -24.66 -3.27 7.09
N GLY A 65 -25.75 -2.85 7.70
CA GLY A 65 -26.96 -2.37 7.00
C GLY A 65 -26.69 -1.12 6.14
N GLN A 66 -25.70 -0.30 6.50
CA GLN A 66 -25.22 0.82 5.70
C GLN A 66 -24.28 0.39 4.54
N GLY A 67 -24.08 -0.91 4.32
CA GLY A 67 -23.29 -1.45 3.21
C GLY A 67 -21.78 -1.60 3.51
N LEU A 68 -21.33 -1.45 4.75
CA LEU A 68 -19.93 -1.68 5.07
C LEU A 68 -19.61 -3.18 4.98
N SER A 69 -18.53 -3.51 4.29
CA SER A 69 -18.05 -4.90 4.20
C SER A 69 -17.59 -5.41 5.57
N GLY A 70 -17.71 -6.71 5.80
CA GLY A 70 -17.22 -7.34 7.04
C GLY A 70 -15.72 -7.09 7.28
N ARG A 71 -14.90 -6.93 6.21
CA ARG A 71 -13.49 -6.54 6.31
C ARG A 71 -13.32 -5.12 6.87
N SER A 72 -14.14 -4.18 6.42
CA SER A 72 -14.15 -2.81 6.94
C SER A 72 -14.56 -2.79 8.40
N ILE A 73 -15.60 -3.53 8.76
CA ILE A 73 -16.10 -3.67 10.13
C ILE A 73 -15.04 -4.35 11.03
N ALA A 74 -14.32 -5.37 10.52
CA ALA A 74 -13.21 -5.99 11.25
C ALA A 74 -12.11 -5.00 11.63
N ARG A 75 -11.76 -4.07 10.71
CA ARG A 75 -10.80 -3.01 10.96
C ARG A 75 -11.31 -2.03 12.02
N ILE A 76 -12.56 -1.60 11.92
CA ILE A 76 -13.23 -0.72 12.89
C ILE A 76 -13.22 -1.35 14.28
N LEU A 77 -13.65 -2.60 14.39
CA LEU A 77 -13.63 -3.34 15.67
C LEU A 77 -12.21 -3.46 16.23
N SER A 78 -11.18 -3.58 15.38
CA SER A 78 -9.78 -3.59 15.84
C SER A 78 -9.37 -2.24 16.46
N ALA A 79 -9.75 -1.11 15.86
CA ALA A 79 -9.51 0.22 16.39
C ALA A 79 -10.24 0.41 17.75
N TRP A 80 -11.51 0.03 17.82
CA TRP A 80 -12.30 0.13 19.06
C TRP A 80 -11.76 -0.77 20.17
N ARG A 81 -11.37 -2.03 19.88
CA ARG A 81 -10.71 -2.89 20.89
C ARG A 81 -9.44 -2.26 21.42
N GLY A 82 -8.66 -1.63 20.53
CA GLY A 82 -7.46 -0.89 20.93
C GLY A 82 -7.74 0.26 21.87
N LEU A 83 -8.77 1.06 21.59
CA LEU A 83 -9.25 2.13 22.46
C LEU A 83 -9.61 1.59 23.85
N TYR A 84 -10.46 0.55 23.92
CA TYR A 84 -10.90 0.02 25.22
C TYR A 84 -9.76 -0.60 26.03
N ARG A 85 -8.79 -1.25 25.39
CA ARG A 85 -7.58 -1.71 26.09
C ARG A 85 -6.78 -0.55 26.66
N TRP A 86 -6.74 0.59 25.99
CA TRP A 86 -6.11 1.80 26.47
C TRP A 86 -6.92 2.44 27.61
N LEU A 87 -8.25 2.52 27.50
CA LEU A 87 -9.14 3.02 28.55
C LEU A 87 -9.05 2.19 29.85
N ILE A 88 -8.97 0.88 29.74
CA ILE A 88 -8.79 -0.02 30.89
C ILE A 88 -7.48 0.31 31.62
N ARG A 89 -6.39 0.50 30.87
CA ARG A 89 -5.06 0.75 31.45
C ARG A 89 -4.89 2.16 32.02
N ASN A 90 -5.55 3.15 31.44
CA ASN A 90 -5.24 4.55 31.70
C ASN A 90 -6.41 5.34 32.31
N ARG A 91 -7.63 4.82 32.27
CA ARG A 91 -8.85 5.54 32.70
C ARG A 91 -9.78 4.69 33.57
N GLY A 92 -9.32 3.55 34.06
CA GLY A 92 -10.06 2.71 34.99
C GLY A 92 -11.34 2.08 34.45
N THR A 93 -11.53 2.01 33.13
CA THR A 93 -12.64 1.28 32.50
C THR A 93 -12.54 -0.19 32.88
N ARG A 94 -13.67 -0.80 33.32
CA ARG A 94 -13.68 -2.18 33.86
C ARG A 94 -13.71 -3.25 32.77
N LEU A 95 -14.37 -2.96 31.64
CA LEU A 95 -14.70 -3.97 30.64
C LEU A 95 -14.39 -3.44 29.21
N ASN A 96 -13.97 -4.35 28.33
CA ASN A 96 -13.90 -4.10 26.90
C ASN A 96 -15.16 -4.65 26.21
N PRO A 97 -16.16 -3.81 25.89
CA PRO A 97 -17.42 -4.28 25.30
C PRO A 97 -17.27 -4.81 23.86
N VAL A 98 -16.11 -4.60 23.24
CA VAL A 98 -15.80 -5.05 21.88
C VAL A 98 -15.18 -6.45 21.88
N GLU A 99 -14.79 -6.96 23.04
CA GLU A 99 -14.16 -8.27 23.13
C GLU A 99 -15.20 -9.36 22.78
N GLY A 100 -14.76 -10.37 22.01
CA GLY A 100 -15.64 -11.43 21.51
C GLY A 100 -16.60 -11.04 20.37
N ILE A 101 -16.76 -9.76 20.04
CA ILE A 101 -17.60 -9.33 18.92
C ILE A 101 -16.90 -9.65 17.60
N ARG A 102 -17.57 -10.41 16.75
CA ARG A 102 -17.08 -10.80 15.43
C ARG A 102 -17.71 -9.94 14.32
N PRO A 103 -16.96 -9.56 13.30
CA PRO A 103 -17.52 -8.91 12.11
C PRO A 103 -18.39 -9.90 11.31
N PRO A 104 -19.32 -9.42 10.50
CA PRO A 104 -20.04 -10.26 9.54
C PRO A 104 -19.05 -11.00 8.63
N LYS A 105 -19.41 -12.23 8.22
CA LYS A 105 -18.61 -13.00 7.29
C LYS A 105 -18.53 -12.25 5.95
N SER A 106 -17.34 -12.02 5.46
CA SER A 106 -17.13 -11.57 4.08
C SER A 106 -16.77 -12.77 3.24
N PRO A 107 -17.26 -12.86 1.98
CA PRO A 107 -16.74 -13.84 1.05
C PRO A 107 -15.21 -13.73 0.99
N ALA A 108 -14.52 -14.84 1.15
CA ALA A 108 -13.09 -14.90 0.92
C ALA A 108 -12.86 -14.75 -0.60
N MET A 109 -12.75 -13.51 -1.06
CA MET A 109 -12.25 -13.30 -2.42
C MET A 109 -10.76 -13.68 -2.40
N LEU A 110 -10.44 -14.79 -3.04
CA LEU A 110 -9.05 -15.12 -3.35
C LEU A 110 -8.45 -13.92 -4.10
N PRO A 111 -7.29 -13.41 -3.68
CA PRO A 111 -6.63 -12.34 -4.42
C PRO A 111 -6.37 -12.86 -5.83
N LYS A 112 -7.06 -12.27 -6.82
CA LYS A 112 -6.83 -12.61 -8.23
C LYS A 112 -5.52 -11.95 -8.64
N ALA A 113 -4.48 -12.76 -8.89
CA ALA A 113 -3.33 -12.31 -9.64
C ALA A 113 -3.77 -12.12 -11.12
N LEU A 114 -3.15 -11.17 -11.82
CA LEU A 114 -3.23 -11.15 -13.28
C LEU A 114 -2.49 -12.39 -13.82
N SER A 115 -2.97 -13.02 -14.86
CA SER A 115 -2.15 -13.97 -15.62
C SER A 115 -0.98 -13.25 -16.27
N GLN A 116 0.03 -13.99 -16.75
CA GLN A 116 1.15 -13.39 -17.47
C GLN A 116 0.67 -12.63 -18.72
N ASP A 117 -0.28 -13.21 -19.47
CA ASP A 117 -0.86 -12.57 -20.65
C ASP A 117 -1.64 -11.30 -20.31
N GLN A 118 -2.43 -11.33 -19.23
CA GLN A 118 -3.13 -10.14 -18.74
C GLN A 118 -2.18 -9.03 -18.28
N ALA A 119 -1.11 -9.41 -17.56
CA ALA A 119 -0.09 -8.45 -17.15
C ALA A 119 0.63 -7.86 -18.35
N LYS A 120 0.97 -8.68 -19.34
CA LYS A 120 1.58 -8.26 -20.60
C LYS A 120 0.65 -7.33 -21.37
N ALA A 121 -0.61 -7.71 -21.61
CA ALA A 121 -1.59 -6.88 -22.31
C ALA A 121 -1.80 -5.52 -21.64
N LEU A 122 -1.85 -5.49 -20.29
CA LEU A 122 -1.97 -4.26 -19.52
C LEU A 122 -0.76 -3.34 -19.70
N LEU A 123 0.46 -3.88 -19.68
CA LEU A 123 1.70 -3.11 -19.79
C LEU A 123 2.03 -2.71 -21.23
N ASP A 124 1.67 -3.53 -22.20
CA ASP A 124 1.87 -3.26 -23.63
C ASP A 124 0.78 -2.34 -24.21
N THR A 125 -0.24 -1.97 -23.41
CA THR A 125 -1.27 -1.01 -23.83
C THR A 125 -0.59 0.30 -24.25
N LYS A 126 -0.87 0.71 -25.50
CA LYS A 126 -0.47 2.02 -26.03
C LYS A 126 -1.67 2.94 -25.91
N PRO A 127 -1.64 3.95 -25.09
CA PRO A 127 -2.67 4.97 -25.07
C PRO A 127 -2.74 5.70 -26.41
N GLU A 128 -3.92 6.21 -26.76
CA GLU A 128 -4.14 6.85 -28.08
C GLU A 128 -3.39 8.18 -28.25
N ALA A 129 -2.94 8.79 -27.17
CA ALA A 129 -2.19 10.03 -27.18
C ALA A 129 -0.83 9.83 -26.49
N ASP A 130 0.24 10.11 -27.22
CA ASP A 130 1.62 10.09 -26.73
C ASP A 130 1.87 11.30 -25.81
N SER A 131 1.21 11.29 -24.64
CA SER A 131 1.30 12.39 -23.69
C SER A 131 2.40 12.12 -22.66
N ALA A 132 3.02 13.21 -22.18
CA ALA A 132 4.00 13.15 -21.10
C ALA A 132 3.50 12.38 -19.86
N LEU A 133 2.18 12.44 -19.59
CA LEU A 133 1.57 11.74 -18.47
C LEU A 133 1.44 10.24 -18.69
N GLU A 134 1.33 9.81 -19.93
CA GLU A 134 1.25 8.39 -20.29
C GLU A 134 2.62 7.74 -20.25
N CYS A 135 3.65 8.45 -20.69
CA CYS A 135 5.04 8.03 -20.50
C CYS A 135 5.35 7.78 -19.02
N ARG A 136 4.96 8.70 -18.14
CA ARG A 136 5.05 8.53 -16.69
C ARG A 136 4.29 7.29 -16.19
N ASP A 137 3.04 7.14 -16.64
CA ASP A 137 2.16 6.09 -16.15
C ASP A 137 2.68 4.72 -16.58
N ARG A 138 3.20 4.61 -17.80
CA ARG A 138 3.88 3.40 -18.28
C ARG A 138 5.09 3.08 -17.43
N ALA A 139 5.96 4.05 -17.15
CA ALA A 139 7.13 3.86 -16.30
C ALA A 139 6.73 3.42 -14.87
N MET A 140 5.67 4.01 -14.29
CA MET A 140 5.13 3.59 -12.99
C MET A 140 4.65 2.14 -13.01
N PHE A 141 3.90 1.72 -14.03
CA PHE A 141 3.27 0.39 -14.03
C PHE A 141 4.26 -0.71 -14.40
N GLU A 142 5.20 -0.44 -15.30
CA GLU A 142 6.32 -1.34 -15.58
C GLU A 142 7.18 -1.57 -14.32
N LEU A 143 7.60 -0.51 -13.64
CA LEU A 143 8.36 -0.63 -12.41
C LEU A 143 7.57 -1.35 -11.32
N PHE A 144 6.27 -1.07 -11.21
CA PHE A 144 5.40 -1.67 -10.21
C PHE A 144 5.29 -3.18 -10.37
N TYR A 145 5.11 -3.64 -11.60
CA TYR A 145 5.06 -5.06 -11.91
C TYR A 145 6.43 -5.72 -11.83
N SER A 146 7.45 -5.10 -12.40
CA SER A 146 8.82 -5.62 -12.45
C SER A 146 9.41 -5.87 -11.06
N SER A 147 9.16 -4.98 -10.09
CA SER A 147 9.82 -5.03 -8.78
C SER A 147 8.87 -5.34 -7.62
N GLY A 148 7.60 -5.59 -7.89
CA GLY A 148 6.60 -5.97 -6.88
C GLY A 148 6.49 -4.98 -5.72
N LEU A 149 6.67 -3.69 -5.95
CA LEU A 149 6.66 -2.65 -4.92
C LEU A 149 5.30 -2.54 -4.21
N ARG A 150 5.29 -1.95 -3.01
CA ARG A 150 4.05 -1.47 -2.42
C ARG A 150 3.68 -0.11 -3.01
N LEU A 151 2.39 0.22 -3.07
CA LEU A 151 1.95 1.51 -3.62
C LEU A 151 2.60 2.72 -2.91
N ALA A 152 2.78 2.65 -1.60
CA ALA A 152 3.44 3.71 -0.84
C ALA A 152 4.95 3.81 -1.15
N GLU A 153 5.59 2.69 -1.43
CA GLU A 153 6.99 2.64 -1.85
C GLU A 153 7.16 3.28 -3.22
N LEU A 154 6.32 2.91 -4.19
CA LEU A 154 6.33 3.52 -5.53
C LEU A 154 6.08 5.04 -5.48
N ALA A 155 5.08 5.48 -4.70
CA ALA A 155 4.76 6.91 -4.54
C ALA A 155 5.87 7.70 -3.83
N GLY A 156 6.65 7.02 -2.99
CA GLY A 156 7.74 7.61 -2.22
C GLY A 156 9.06 7.74 -2.96
N LEU A 157 9.25 7.08 -4.11
CA LEU A 157 10.54 7.07 -4.80
C LEU A 157 11.04 8.48 -5.13
N ASP A 158 12.33 8.69 -4.89
CA ASP A 158 13.06 9.91 -5.18
C ASP A 158 14.07 9.66 -6.32
N LEU A 159 14.61 10.74 -6.89
CA LEU A 159 15.67 10.69 -7.89
C LEU A 159 17.03 10.40 -7.26
N ASP A 160 17.24 10.94 -6.04
CA ASP A 160 18.53 10.91 -5.40
C ASP A 160 18.83 9.52 -4.83
N SER A 161 19.99 8.97 -5.16
CA SER A 161 20.53 7.77 -4.51
C SER A 161 20.78 8.04 -3.02
N GLY A 162 20.43 7.08 -2.18
CA GLY A 162 20.54 7.23 -0.72
C GLY A 162 19.37 7.96 -0.06
N SER A 163 18.32 8.33 -0.80
CA SER A 163 17.11 8.90 -0.22
C SER A 163 16.48 7.97 0.82
N ARG A 164 15.95 8.56 1.91
CA ARG A 164 15.20 7.82 2.94
C ARG A 164 13.86 7.25 2.45
N ASN A 165 13.38 7.68 1.28
CA ASN A 165 12.13 7.20 0.70
C ASN A 165 12.33 6.05 -0.29
N GLY A 166 13.54 5.90 -0.83
CA GLY A 166 13.90 4.94 -1.87
C GLY A 166 14.24 5.62 -3.19
N TRP A 167 14.98 4.91 -4.05
CA TRP A 167 15.46 5.39 -5.35
C TRP A 167 15.65 4.24 -6.34
N VAL A 168 15.82 4.58 -7.61
CA VAL A 168 16.22 3.63 -8.67
C VAL A 168 17.68 3.88 -9.02
N ASP A 169 18.48 2.82 -8.99
CA ASP A 169 19.80 2.80 -9.56
C ASP A 169 19.71 2.30 -11.01
N PHE A 170 19.88 3.20 -11.95
CA PHE A 170 19.76 2.90 -13.37
C PHE A 170 20.97 2.12 -13.90
N ALA A 171 22.16 2.32 -13.31
CA ALA A 171 23.38 1.64 -13.71
C ALA A 171 23.37 0.16 -13.31
N GLU A 172 22.92 -0.11 -12.09
CA GLU A 172 22.82 -1.46 -11.54
C GLU A 172 21.49 -2.15 -11.88
N GLY A 173 20.52 -1.43 -12.45
CA GLY A 173 19.19 -1.97 -12.72
C GLY A 173 18.44 -2.39 -11.45
N MET A 174 18.54 -1.61 -10.39
CA MET A 174 18.00 -1.96 -9.08
C MET A 174 17.11 -0.84 -8.52
N VAL A 175 16.10 -1.21 -7.75
CA VAL A 175 15.30 -0.26 -6.95
C VAL A 175 15.46 -0.56 -5.47
N THR A 176 15.86 0.44 -4.70
CA THR A 176 15.96 0.37 -3.25
C THR A 176 14.79 1.08 -2.60
N VAL A 177 14.11 0.41 -1.67
CA VAL A 177 12.94 0.95 -0.96
C VAL A 177 12.99 0.69 0.53
N HIS A 178 12.38 1.59 1.29
CA HIS A 178 12.26 1.48 2.74
C HIS A 178 10.91 0.89 3.13
N GLY A 179 10.95 -0.28 3.72
CA GLY A 179 9.76 -0.97 4.24
C GLY A 179 9.35 -0.51 5.64
N LYS A 180 8.37 -1.19 6.21
CA LYS A 180 7.93 -0.94 7.58
C LYS A 180 9.09 -1.10 8.57
N ARG A 181 9.17 -0.22 9.58
CA ARG A 181 10.21 -0.18 10.63
C ARG A 181 11.61 0.17 10.12
N GLY A 182 11.71 0.91 9.00
CA GLY A 182 12.99 1.36 8.46
C GLY A 182 13.84 0.25 7.82
N ARG A 183 13.30 -0.93 7.57
CA ARG A 183 14.02 -1.98 6.85
C ARG A 183 14.13 -1.61 5.38
N MET A 184 15.35 -1.60 4.89
CA MET A 184 15.67 -1.37 3.50
C MET A 184 15.70 -2.71 2.74
N ARG A 185 15.26 -2.70 1.50
CA ARG A 185 15.46 -3.80 0.56
C ARG A 185 15.73 -3.27 -0.84
N THR A 186 16.53 -3.98 -1.57
CA THR A 186 16.83 -3.73 -2.97
C THR A 186 16.24 -4.86 -3.82
N VAL A 187 15.62 -4.50 -4.94
CA VAL A 187 14.93 -5.43 -5.84
C VAL A 187 15.38 -5.14 -7.27
N PRO A 188 15.63 -6.17 -8.10
CA PRO A 188 15.93 -5.97 -9.51
C PRO A 188 14.80 -5.25 -10.26
N VAL A 189 15.19 -4.52 -11.31
CA VAL A 189 14.30 -3.83 -12.25
C VAL A 189 14.57 -4.39 -13.64
N GLY A 190 13.55 -4.98 -14.28
CA GLY A 190 13.71 -5.54 -15.62
C GLY A 190 13.91 -4.49 -16.71
N GLU A 191 14.53 -4.89 -17.80
CA GLU A 191 14.87 -4.01 -18.93
C GLU A 191 13.69 -3.17 -19.47
N PRO A 192 12.46 -3.70 -19.66
CA PRO A 192 11.34 -2.88 -20.10
C PRO A 192 10.98 -1.76 -19.12
N ALA A 193 11.13 -2.00 -17.81
CA ALA A 193 10.88 -0.98 -16.80
C ALA A 193 11.98 0.08 -16.80
N LEU A 194 13.25 -0.30 -16.95
CA LEU A 194 14.37 0.64 -17.07
C LEU A 194 14.22 1.51 -18.32
N ALA A 195 13.86 0.92 -19.47
CA ALA A 195 13.61 1.66 -20.71
C ALA A 195 12.46 2.67 -20.56
N ALA A 196 11.35 2.25 -19.94
CA ALA A 196 10.22 3.13 -19.67
C ALA A 196 10.57 4.26 -18.68
N LEU A 197 11.38 3.96 -17.65
CA LEU A 197 11.87 4.95 -16.69
C LEU A 197 12.80 5.96 -17.37
N SER A 198 13.73 5.52 -18.22
CA SER A 198 14.62 6.42 -18.98
C SER A 198 13.82 7.37 -19.86
N ALA A 199 12.85 6.86 -20.62
CA ALA A 199 11.97 7.70 -21.43
C ALA A 199 11.17 8.69 -20.57
N TRP A 200 10.73 8.27 -19.38
CA TRP A 200 10.07 9.18 -18.42
C TRP A 200 11.01 10.27 -17.92
N MET A 201 12.27 9.97 -17.65
CA MET A 201 13.24 10.96 -17.15
C MET A 201 13.42 12.13 -18.14
N ASP A 202 13.47 11.85 -19.44
CA ASP A 202 13.57 12.87 -20.50
C ASP A 202 12.35 13.81 -20.52
N VAL A 203 11.16 13.24 -20.31
CA VAL A 203 9.90 14.00 -20.28
C VAL A 203 9.75 14.75 -18.94
N ARG A 204 10.12 14.11 -17.85
CA ARG A 204 10.00 14.66 -16.50
C ARG A 204 10.76 15.97 -16.33
N ALA A 205 11.95 16.08 -16.93
CA ALA A 205 12.77 17.28 -16.88
C ALA A 205 12.00 18.53 -17.33
N ARG A 206 11.11 18.39 -18.31
CA ARG A 206 10.27 19.48 -18.86
C ARG A 206 9.10 19.86 -17.92
N LEU A 207 8.66 18.93 -17.07
CA LEU A 207 7.52 19.12 -16.16
C LEU A 207 7.93 19.61 -14.77
N SER A 208 9.22 19.47 -14.40
CA SER A 208 9.68 19.67 -13.02
C SER A 208 9.94 21.13 -12.63
N ALA A 209 9.82 22.09 -13.56
CA ALA A 209 10.27 23.48 -13.37
C ALA A 209 9.60 24.23 -12.18
N ALA A 210 8.51 23.72 -11.59
CA ALA A 210 7.75 24.41 -10.53
C ALA A 210 7.36 23.52 -9.33
N GLY A 211 7.99 22.33 -9.11
CA GLY A 211 7.47 21.36 -8.16
C GLY A 211 8.50 20.66 -7.27
N ASP A 212 8.15 19.45 -6.78
CA ASP A 212 9.02 18.59 -5.99
C ASP A 212 10.14 18.02 -6.89
N GLY A 213 11.26 18.73 -6.94
CA GLY A 213 12.43 18.34 -7.75
C GLY A 213 12.98 16.96 -7.42
N ARG A 214 12.71 16.43 -6.22
CA ARG A 214 13.22 15.13 -5.75
C ARG A 214 12.36 13.94 -6.13
N ALA A 215 11.04 14.10 -6.23
CA ALA A 215 10.15 12.97 -6.49
C ALA A 215 10.39 12.34 -7.88
N LEU A 216 10.53 11.02 -7.94
CA LEU A 216 10.66 10.30 -9.23
C LEU A 216 9.39 10.48 -10.08
N PHE A 217 8.22 10.30 -9.50
CA PHE A 217 6.94 10.43 -10.20
C PHE A 217 6.18 11.68 -9.76
N ILE A 218 5.92 12.57 -10.71
CA ILE A 218 5.28 13.87 -10.49
C ILE A 218 3.97 14.00 -11.28
N THR A 219 3.11 14.88 -10.80
CA THR A 219 1.89 15.31 -11.51
C THR A 219 2.24 16.25 -12.66
N ARG A 220 1.24 16.66 -13.44
CA ARG A 220 1.39 17.70 -14.47
C ARG A 220 1.88 19.04 -13.88
N THR A 221 1.58 19.31 -12.61
CA THR A 221 2.01 20.52 -11.89
C THR A 221 3.34 20.35 -11.16
N GLY A 222 4.11 19.32 -11.46
CA GLY A 222 5.41 19.06 -10.84
C GLY A 222 5.37 18.49 -9.41
N GLN A 223 4.21 18.32 -8.81
CA GLN A 223 4.09 17.81 -7.44
C GLN A 223 4.20 16.29 -7.38
N ARG A 224 4.73 15.74 -6.28
CA ARG A 224 4.79 14.29 -6.05
C ARG A 224 3.43 13.62 -6.24
N MET A 225 3.44 12.49 -6.95
CA MET A 225 2.24 11.67 -7.11
C MET A 225 1.79 11.05 -5.78
N SER A 226 0.57 11.32 -5.37
CA SER A 226 -0.02 10.63 -4.21
C SER A 226 -0.41 9.18 -4.54
N ALA A 227 -0.45 8.32 -3.54
CA ALA A 227 -0.95 6.95 -3.68
C ALA A 227 -2.40 6.89 -4.23
N GLY A 228 -3.22 7.90 -3.93
CA GLY A 228 -4.57 8.05 -4.48
C GLY A 228 -4.56 8.35 -5.97
N ALA A 229 -3.70 9.27 -6.39
CA ALA A 229 -3.53 9.64 -7.79
C ALA A 229 -3.03 8.45 -8.63
N ILE A 230 -2.02 7.71 -8.14
CA ILE A 230 -1.51 6.50 -8.80
C ILE A 230 -2.63 5.45 -8.97
N ARG A 231 -3.44 5.19 -7.94
CA ARG A 231 -4.60 4.28 -8.04
C ARG A 231 -5.60 4.73 -9.11
N GLY A 232 -5.89 6.04 -9.17
CA GLY A 232 -6.79 6.61 -10.16
C GLY A 232 -6.26 6.44 -11.60
N ARG A 233 -4.94 6.65 -11.79
CA ARG A 233 -4.28 6.43 -13.09
C ARG A 233 -4.32 4.95 -13.49
N LEU A 234 -3.98 4.04 -12.59
CA LEU A 234 -4.02 2.60 -12.85
C LEU A 234 -5.42 2.12 -13.25
N ARG A 235 -6.47 2.62 -12.59
CA ARG A 235 -7.84 2.27 -12.94
C ARG A 235 -8.20 2.71 -14.37
N ARG A 236 -7.85 3.94 -14.76
CA ARG A 236 -8.06 4.43 -16.12
C ARG A 236 -7.28 3.62 -17.15
N TRP A 237 -6.02 3.32 -16.87
CA TRP A 237 -5.16 2.50 -17.71
C TRP A 237 -5.74 1.09 -17.93
N ALA A 238 -6.23 0.45 -16.86
CA ALA A 238 -6.88 -0.86 -16.96
C ALA A 238 -8.18 -0.84 -17.76
N VAL A 239 -8.95 0.25 -17.73
CA VAL A 239 -10.12 0.42 -18.59
C VAL A 239 -9.70 0.56 -20.05
N ALA A 240 -8.68 1.38 -20.34
CA ALA A 240 -8.15 1.59 -21.67
C ALA A 240 -7.54 0.31 -22.29
N SER A 241 -7.00 -0.60 -21.45
CA SER A 241 -6.46 -1.88 -21.92
C SER A 241 -7.53 -2.90 -22.38
N GLY A 242 -8.80 -2.63 -22.14
CA GLY A 242 -9.90 -3.54 -22.52
C GLY A 242 -9.93 -4.88 -21.80
N LEU A 243 -9.12 -5.07 -20.74
CA LEU A 243 -8.99 -6.36 -20.04
C LEU A 243 -10.25 -6.84 -19.33
N GLY A 244 -11.27 -5.98 -19.14
CA GLY A 244 -12.51 -6.33 -18.41
C GLY A 244 -12.32 -6.70 -16.95
N VAL A 245 -11.11 -6.50 -16.38
CA VAL A 245 -10.76 -6.85 -15.01
C VAL A 245 -10.47 -5.58 -14.20
N HIS A 246 -11.01 -5.52 -13.00
CA HIS A 246 -10.73 -4.42 -12.08
C HIS A 246 -9.31 -4.56 -11.50
N VAL A 247 -8.35 -3.84 -12.07
CA VAL A 247 -6.95 -3.86 -11.64
C VAL A 247 -6.72 -2.89 -10.46
N HIS A 248 -6.02 -3.36 -9.45
CA HIS A 248 -5.62 -2.55 -8.30
C HIS A 248 -4.17 -2.84 -7.89
N PRO A 249 -3.51 -1.93 -7.17
CA PRO A 249 -2.08 -2.02 -6.83
C PRO A 249 -1.61 -3.34 -6.24
N HIS A 250 -2.41 -3.95 -5.37
CA HIS A 250 -2.04 -5.24 -4.76
C HIS A 250 -2.02 -6.40 -5.76
N MET A 251 -2.75 -6.29 -6.88
CA MET A 251 -2.71 -7.33 -7.92
C MET A 251 -1.34 -7.38 -8.59
N PHE A 252 -0.72 -6.24 -8.91
CA PHE A 252 0.64 -6.22 -9.48
C PHE A 252 1.64 -6.95 -8.58
N ARG A 253 1.67 -6.58 -7.31
CA ARG A 253 2.57 -7.22 -6.36
C ARG A 253 2.26 -8.72 -6.18
N HIS A 254 0.98 -9.10 -6.21
CA HIS A 254 0.59 -10.49 -6.13
C HIS A 254 0.95 -11.25 -7.40
N SER A 255 0.76 -10.65 -8.57
CA SER A 255 1.17 -11.22 -9.87
C SER A 255 2.69 -11.40 -9.93
N PHE A 256 3.47 -10.37 -9.54
CA PHE A 256 4.92 -10.49 -9.39
C PHE A 256 5.31 -11.71 -8.54
N ALA A 257 4.73 -11.82 -7.34
CA ALA A 257 5.03 -12.92 -6.43
C ALA A 257 4.67 -14.28 -7.02
N SER A 258 3.47 -14.40 -7.62
CA SER A 258 2.97 -15.65 -8.19
C SER A 258 3.76 -16.08 -9.40
N HIS A 259 4.05 -15.17 -10.32
CA HIS A 259 4.79 -15.48 -11.55
C HIS A 259 6.24 -15.87 -11.24
N LEU A 260 6.88 -15.12 -10.35
CA LEU A 260 8.24 -15.41 -9.94
C LEU A 260 8.33 -16.76 -9.20
N LEU A 261 7.37 -17.05 -8.31
CA LEU A 261 7.30 -18.33 -7.61
C LEU A 261 7.03 -19.51 -8.56
N GLN A 262 6.10 -19.34 -9.49
CA GLN A 262 5.78 -20.39 -10.49
C GLN A 262 6.98 -20.73 -11.37
N ALA A 263 7.77 -19.74 -11.75
CA ALA A 263 8.90 -19.93 -12.64
C ALA A 263 10.18 -20.36 -11.92
N SER A 264 10.42 -19.89 -10.69
CA SER A 264 11.65 -20.22 -9.94
C SER A 264 11.50 -21.42 -9.00
N GLY A 265 10.29 -21.68 -8.49
CA GLY A 265 10.07 -22.63 -7.40
C GLY A 265 10.64 -22.17 -6.04
N ASP A 266 11.29 -21.03 -5.96
CA ASP A 266 11.99 -20.55 -4.78
C ASP A 266 11.13 -19.57 -3.96
N LEU A 267 10.33 -20.13 -3.05
CA LEU A 267 9.48 -19.34 -2.14
C LEU A 267 10.31 -18.39 -1.25
N ARG A 268 11.52 -18.80 -0.87
CA ARG A 268 12.36 -17.99 0.02
C ARG A 268 12.87 -16.76 -0.69
N ALA A 269 13.42 -16.89 -1.89
CA ALA A 269 13.85 -15.75 -2.72
C ALA A 269 12.70 -14.76 -2.97
N VAL A 270 11.49 -15.29 -3.31
CA VAL A 270 10.31 -14.45 -3.50
C VAL A 270 9.92 -13.70 -2.24
N GLN A 271 9.95 -14.33 -1.07
CA GLN A 271 9.64 -13.68 0.21
C GLN A 271 10.66 -12.58 0.57
N GLU A 272 11.93 -12.79 0.28
CA GLU A 272 13.00 -11.84 0.50
C GLU A 272 12.85 -10.61 -0.42
N LEU A 273 12.64 -10.81 -1.71
CA LEU A 273 12.35 -9.73 -2.68
C LEU A 273 11.13 -8.90 -2.27
N LEU A 274 10.10 -9.55 -1.74
CA LEU A 274 8.91 -8.86 -1.26
C LEU A 274 9.11 -8.18 0.11
N GLY A 275 10.15 -8.49 0.86
CA GLY A 275 10.37 -7.95 2.20
C GLY A 275 9.27 -8.38 3.17
N HIS A 276 8.93 -9.68 3.22
CA HIS A 276 7.99 -10.25 4.19
C HIS A 276 8.69 -10.40 5.55
N ALA A 277 8.12 -9.81 6.60
CA ALA A 277 8.69 -9.69 7.94
C ALA A 277 8.66 -10.98 8.78
N SER A 278 8.35 -12.13 8.22
CA SER A 278 8.14 -13.37 8.97
C SER A 278 9.09 -14.48 8.55
N ILE A 279 10.34 -14.36 8.94
CA ILE A 279 11.16 -15.48 9.43
C ILE A 279 12.23 -14.84 10.33
N ARG A 280 12.41 -15.42 11.53
CA ARG A 280 13.43 -15.06 12.51
C ARG A 280 14.83 -15.17 11.87
N SER A 281 15.36 -14.07 11.40
CA SER A 281 16.78 -13.76 11.52
C SER A 281 17.09 -12.40 10.87
N THR A 282 17.76 -11.57 11.60
CA THR A 282 18.53 -10.43 11.10
C THR A 282 19.75 -11.04 10.40
N GLN A 283 19.58 -11.54 9.19
CA GLN A 283 20.72 -11.86 8.34
C GLN A 283 21.12 -10.56 7.64
N VAL A 284 22.34 -10.14 7.87
CA VAL A 284 23.03 -9.17 7.06
C VAL A 284 23.13 -9.76 5.67
N TYR A 285 22.47 -9.13 4.68
CA TYR A 285 22.54 -9.56 3.29
C TYR A 285 23.99 -9.50 2.82
N THR A 286 24.56 -10.64 2.46
CA THR A 286 25.86 -10.73 1.86
C THR A 286 25.76 -10.49 0.35
N HIS A 287 26.85 -10.14 -0.29
CA HIS A 287 26.92 -9.94 -1.75
C HIS A 287 26.46 -11.20 -2.52
N LEU A 288 26.66 -12.39 -1.95
CA LEU A 288 26.22 -13.69 -2.48
C LEU A 288 24.68 -13.83 -2.50
N ASP A 289 23.98 -13.29 -1.49
CA ASP A 289 22.52 -13.34 -1.44
C ASP A 289 21.89 -12.49 -2.56
N PHE A 290 22.48 -11.34 -2.88
CA PHE A 290 22.02 -10.48 -3.99
C PHE A 290 22.22 -11.14 -5.36
N GLN A 291 23.34 -11.82 -5.60
CA GLN A 291 23.58 -12.53 -6.85
C GLN A 291 22.56 -13.65 -7.06
N HIS A 292 22.27 -14.42 -6.02
CA HIS A 292 21.24 -15.46 -6.08
C HIS A 292 19.85 -14.87 -6.37
N LEU A 293 19.47 -13.81 -5.69
CA LEU A 293 18.18 -13.15 -5.92
C LEU A 293 18.06 -12.57 -7.33
N ALA A 294 19.12 -11.98 -7.86
CA ALA A 294 19.17 -11.50 -9.23
C ALA A 294 19.06 -12.65 -10.25
N GLN A 295 19.78 -13.75 -10.04
CA GLN A 295 19.69 -14.94 -10.89
C GLN A 295 18.28 -15.53 -10.92
N VAL A 296 17.65 -15.67 -9.76
CA VAL A 296 16.25 -16.15 -9.66
C VAL A 296 15.31 -15.18 -10.39
N TYR A 297 15.50 -13.88 -10.24
CA TYR A 297 14.72 -12.87 -10.95
C TYR A 297 14.93 -12.98 -12.46
N ASP A 298 16.17 -12.98 -12.94
CA ASP A 298 16.53 -12.99 -14.35
C ASP A 298 16.05 -14.25 -15.08
N SER A 299 16.05 -15.39 -14.40
CA SER A 299 15.60 -16.66 -14.98
C SER A 299 14.09 -16.83 -14.97
N ALA A 300 13.39 -16.20 -14.05
CA ALA A 300 12.00 -16.53 -13.74
C ALA A 300 10.99 -15.39 -13.96
N HIS A 301 11.40 -14.13 -13.93
CA HIS A 301 10.45 -13.03 -14.07
C HIS A 301 10.13 -12.73 -15.53
N PRO A 302 8.81 -12.64 -15.94
CA PRO A 302 8.42 -12.43 -17.34
C PRO A 302 8.93 -11.13 -17.97
N ARG A 303 9.35 -10.16 -17.17
CA ARG A 303 9.89 -8.86 -17.60
C ARG A 303 11.35 -8.65 -17.14
N ALA A 304 12.08 -9.72 -16.85
CA ALA A 304 13.51 -9.60 -16.54
C ALA A 304 14.31 -9.22 -17.81
N ARG A 305 14.09 -10.00 -18.84
CA ARG A 305 14.69 -9.80 -20.17
C ARG A 305 13.61 -9.82 -21.24
N LYS A 306 13.90 -9.23 -22.37
CA LYS A 306 13.06 -9.30 -23.55
C LYS A 306 13.63 -10.32 -24.51
#